data_6312de5cd3843bfc2e1a63e3cbfffa59
#
_entry.id   6312de5cd3843bfc2e1a63e3cbfffa59
#
_cell.length_a   1.000
_cell.length_b   1.000
_cell.length_c   1.000
_cell.angle_alpha   90.00
_cell.angle_beta   90.00
_cell.angle_gamma   90.00
#
_symmetry.space_group_name_H-M   'P 1'
#
loop_
_entity.id
_entity.type
_entity.pdbx_description
1 polymer ?
#
loop_
_entity_poly.entity_id
_entity_poly.type
_entity_poly.pdbx_seq_one_letter_code
_entity_poly.pdbx_strand_id
1 'polypeptide(L)'
;RTCTFLFTDVRGFTSLSERLEPEKVAEIMNKALTIQADAVKKHGGMVDKYIGDAMMAIFNAPMDLADHETKAIKTALEIKKNMQEADLGIEIGIGINTGEAVIGNMGSDTRFDYTAIGDAVNLAARLESSTKEVGEDIVIGHATAVNSTMPTKFLDPIYVKGKEKEIIIYTI
;
A
#
# COMPACT_ATOMS: atom_id res chain seq x y z
N ARG A 1 14.11 -4.30 -11.69
CA ARG A 1 12.83 -4.90 -12.11
C ARG A 1 11.68 -3.92 -11.89
N THR A 2 10.78 -3.86 -12.86
CA THR A 2 9.58 -3.02 -12.74
C THR A 2 8.50 -3.77 -11.98
N CYS A 3 8.06 -3.20 -10.85
CA CYS A 3 7.02 -3.77 -10.00
C CYS A 3 6.02 -2.70 -9.60
N THR A 4 4.90 -3.14 -9.06
CA THR A 4 3.93 -2.25 -8.41
C THR A 4 4.01 -2.47 -6.90
N PHE A 5 4.10 -1.38 -6.15
CA PHE A 5 4.22 -1.36 -4.71
C PHE A 5 2.94 -0.80 -4.09
N LEU A 6 2.45 -1.47 -3.07
CA LEU A 6 1.26 -1.07 -2.35
C LEU A 6 1.59 -0.91 -0.87
N PHE A 7 1.34 0.27 -0.34
CA PHE A 7 1.48 0.57 1.09
C PHE A 7 0.13 0.86 1.69
N THR A 8 -0.09 0.35 2.88
CA THR A 8 -1.27 0.65 3.67
C THR A 8 -0.88 1.21 5.02
N ASP A 9 -1.78 1.96 5.62
CA ASP A 9 -1.65 2.41 7.00
C ASP A 9 -3.03 2.51 7.63
N VAL A 10 -3.13 2.15 8.90
CA VAL A 10 -4.38 2.21 9.65
C VAL A 10 -4.54 3.61 10.22
N ARG A 11 -5.72 4.20 9.98
CA ARG A 11 -6.10 5.48 10.57
C ARG A 11 -6.90 5.24 11.83
N GLY A 12 -6.71 6.11 12.83
CA GLY A 12 -7.43 6.00 14.09
C GLY A 12 -6.87 4.98 15.06
N PHE A 13 -5.70 4.40 14.77
CA PHE A 13 -5.07 3.40 15.64
C PHE A 13 -4.77 3.94 17.03
N THR A 14 -4.21 5.15 17.13
CA THR A 14 -3.87 5.77 18.41
C THR A 14 -5.14 5.95 19.27
N SER A 15 -6.19 6.50 18.68
CA SER A 15 -7.47 6.66 19.36
C SER A 15 -8.06 5.32 19.82
N LEU A 16 -7.97 4.30 18.97
CA LEU A 16 -8.44 2.96 19.29
C LEU A 16 -7.65 2.35 20.45
N SER A 17 -6.33 2.47 20.42
CA SER A 17 -5.45 1.92 21.46
C SER A 17 -5.62 2.59 22.81
N GLU A 18 -6.05 3.85 22.84
CA GLU A 18 -6.35 4.58 24.08
C GLU A 18 -7.69 4.17 24.71
N ARG A 19 -8.64 3.69 23.89
CA ARG A 19 -9.99 3.37 24.36
C ARG A 19 -10.21 1.91 24.73
N LEU A 20 -9.40 1.01 24.18
CA LEU A 20 -9.60 -0.43 24.31
C LEU A 20 -8.48 -1.12 25.06
N GLU A 21 -8.79 -2.27 25.66
CA GLU A 21 -7.78 -3.14 26.27
C GLU A 21 -6.77 -3.64 25.22
N PRO A 22 -5.49 -3.84 25.60
CA PRO A 22 -4.46 -4.28 24.66
C PRO A 22 -4.81 -5.55 23.88
N GLU A 23 -5.46 -6.51 24.51
CA GLU A 23 -5.89 -7.75 23.85
C GLU A 23 -6.92 -7.48 22.74
N LYS A 24 -7.81 -6.54 22.97
CA LYS A 24 -8.82 -6.17 21.98
C LYS A 24 -8.21 -5.41 20.83
N VAL A 25 -7.24 -4.52 21.09
CA VAL A 25 -6.48 -3.82 20.05
C VAL A 25 -5.74 -4.82 19.18
N ALA A 26 -5.05 -5.78 19.77
CA ALA A 26 -4.34 -6.84 19.05
C ALA A 26 -5.29 -7.67 18.17
N GLU A 27 -6.46 -8.02 18.67
CA GLU A 27 -7.47 -8.75 17.92
C GLU A 27 -7.94 -7.98 16.68
N ILE A 28 -8.21 -6.69 16.83
CA ILE A 28 -8.63 -5.81 15.73
C ILE A 28 -7.53 -5.68 14.69
N MET A 29 -6.29 -5.47 15.13
CA MET A 29 -5.15 -5.34 14.22
C MET A 29 -4.87 -6.64 13.47
N ASN A 30 -4.97 -7.78 14.13
CA ASN A 30 -4.79 -9.07 13.47
C ASN A 30 -5.84 -9.31 12.39
N LYS A 31 -7.09 -8.93 12.66
CA LYS A 31 -8.16 -9.00 11.64
C LYS A 31 -7.89 -8.07 10.47
N ALA A 32 -7.48 -6.83 10.75
CA ALA A 32 -7.17 -5.85 9.71
C ALA A 32 -6.01 -6.31 8.82
N LEU A 33 -4.94 -6.83 9.41
CA LEU A 33 -3.78 -7.32 8.67
C LEU A 33 -4.12 -8.58 7.86
N THR A 34 -4.96 -9.46 8.39
CA THR A 34 -5.43 -10.66 7.68
C THR A 34 -6.25 -10.29 6.44
N ILE A 35 -7.16 -9.34 6.57
CA ILE A 35 -7.95 -8.83 5.44
C ILE A 35 -7.03 -8.33 4.33
N GLN A 36 -6.01 -7.56 4.69
CA GLN A 36 -5.05 -7.00 3.74
C GLN A 36 -4.21 -8.09 3.07
N ALA A 37 -3.64 -8.99 3.86
CA ALA A 37 -2.81 -10.07 3.35
C ALA A 37 -3.58 -11.01 2.42
N ASP A 38 -4.81 -11.33 2.76
CA ASP A 38 -5.67 -12.19 1.93
C ASP A 38 -5.96 -11.55 0.58
N ALA A 39 -6.25 -10.26 0.55
CA ALA A 39 -6.48 -9.53 -0.69
C ALA A 39 -5.23 -9.48 -1.57
N VAL A 40 -4.06 -9.23 -0.98
CA VAL A 40 -2.78 -9.23 -1.69
C VAL A 40 -2.53 -10.60 -2.35
N LYS A 41 -2.68 -11.67 -1.60
CA LYS A 41 -2.47 -13.04 -2.09
C LYS A 41 -3.46 -13.41 -3.19
N LYS A 42 -4.72 -13.06 -3.02
CA LYS A 42 -5.77 -13.34 -4.01
C LYS A 42 -5.44 -12.76 -5.38
N HIS A 43 -4.84 -11.59 -5.43
CA HIS A 43 -4.49 -10.90 -6.67
C HIS A 43 -3.05 -11.14 -7.14
N GLY A 44 -2.36 -12.10 -6.54
CA GLY A 44 -1.04 -12.54 -6.98
C GLY A 44 0.13 -11.72 -6.45
N GLY A 45 -0.12 -10.82 -5.51
CA GLY A 45 0.93 -10.05 -4.85
C GLY A 45 1.60 -10.83 -3.73
N MET A 46 2.68 -10.25 -3.23
CA MET A 46 3.44 -10.76 -2.09
C MET A 46 3.45 -9.72 -0.97
N VAL A 47 3.07 -10.12 0.24
CA VAL A 47 3.28 -9.26 1.41
C VAL A 47 4.78 -9.29 1.72
N ASP A 48 5.42 -8.11 1.65
CA ASP A 48 6.84 -7.98 1.95
C ASP A 48 7.06 -7.93 3.46
N LYS A 49 6.41 -6.97 4.11
CA LYS A 49 6.57 -6.80 5.56
C LYS A 49 5.41 -6.00 6.16
N TYR A 50 5.30 -6.17 7.47
CA TYR A 50 4.48 -5.29 8.30
C TYR A 50 5.40 -4.31 9.03
N ILE A 51 5.03 -3.03 9.03
CA ILE A 51 5.78 -1.96 9.68
C ILE A 51 4.83 -1.29 10.67
N GLY A 52 4.83 -1.77 11.93
CA GLY A 52 3.83 -1.34 12.91
C GLY A 52 2.43 -1.77 12.47
N ASP A 53 1.55 -0.80 12.28
CA ASP A 53 0.19 -0.99 11.77
C ASP A 53 0.09 -0.83 10.24
N ALA A 54 1.22 -0.72 9.56
CA ALA A 54 1.32 -0.59 8.11
C ALA A 54 1.71 -1.90 7.45
N MET A 55 1.38 -2.04 6.17
CA MET A 55 1.76 -3.19 5.35
C MET A 55 2.39 -2.70 4.04
N MET A 56 3.45 -3.37 3.61
CA MET A 56 4.05 -3.20 2.29
C MET A 56 3.87 -4.47 1.48
N ALA A 57 3.34 -4.34 0.27
CA ALA A 57 3.18 -5.45 -0.67
C ALA A 57 3.83 -5.14 -2.01
N ILE A 58 4.28 -6.20 -2.70
CA ILE A 58 4.94 -6.13 -3.99
C ILE A 58 4.17 -6.99 -5.00
N PHE A 59 3.95 -6.43 -6.19
CA PHE A 59 3.31 -7.12 -7.32
C PHE A 59 4.32 -7.21 -8.48
N ASN A 60 4.51 -8.38 -9.03
CA ASN A 60 5.46 -8.73 -10.08
C ASN A 60 6.86 -9.13 -9.57
N ALA A 61 6.94 -9.57 -8.33
CA ALA A 61 8.13 -10.21 -7.75
C ALA A 61 7.72 -11.05 -6.54
N PRO A 62 8.39 -12.17 -6.26
CA PRO A 62 9.48 -12.79 -7.01
C PRO A 62 9.04 -13.41 -8.33
N MET A 63 7.75 -13.76 -8.45
CA MET A 63 7.19 -14.33 -9.66
C MET A 63 6.69 -13.24 -10.60
N ASP A 64 6.78 -13.48 -11.90
CA ASP A 64 6.20 -12.60 -12.90
C ASP A 64 4.69 -12.55 -12.73
N LEU A 65 4.12 -11.34 -12.82
CA LEU A 65 2.70 -11.13 -12.69
C LEU A 65 2.23 -10.19 -13.80
N ALA A 66 1.51 -10.73 -14.76
CA ALA A 66 0.94 -9.92 -15.84
C ALA A 66 -0.09 -8.95 -15.25
N ASP A 67 -0.11 -7.74 -15.79
CA ASP A 67 -1.08 -6.70 -15.41
C ASP A 67 -1.04 -6.39 -13.91
N HIS A 68 0.20 -6.30 -13.37
CA HIS A 68 0.41 -6.10 -11.96
C HIS A 68 -0.15 -4.76 -11.46
N GLU A 69 -0.18 -3.73 -12.29
CA GLU A 69 -0.76 -2.43 -11.96
C GLU A 69 -2.27 -2.56 -11.68
N THR A 70 -3.00 -3.21 -12.56
CA THR A 70 -4.44 -3.45 -12.40
C THR A 70 -4.72 -4.32 -11.17
N LYS A 71 -3.91 -5.35 -10.96
CA LYS A 71 -4.07 -6.26 -9.83
C LYS A 71 -3.84 -5.56 -8.50
N ALA A 72 -2.88 -4.65 -8.44
CA ALA A 72 -2.65 -3.84 -7.25
C ALA A 72 -3.85 -2.93 -6.94
N ILE A 73 -4.43 -2.30 -7.97
CA ILE A 73 -5.62 -1.45 -7.79
C ILE A 73 -6.82 -2.29 -7.32
N LYS A 74 -7.04 -3.46 -7.92
CA LYS A 74 -8.11 -4.37 -7.48
C LYS A 74 -7.91 -4.81 -6.03
N THR A 75 -6.67 -5.05 -5.64
CA THR A 75 -6.33 -5.38 -4.24
C THR A 75 -6.73 -4.24 -3.29
N ALA A 76 -6.40 -3.00 -3.65
CA ALA A 76 -6.74 -1.83 -2.83
C ALA A 76 -8.26 -1.69 -2.66
N LEU A 77 -9.02 -1.87 -3.74
CA LEU A 77 -10.49 -1.82 -3.70
C LEU A 77 -11.06 -2.92 -2.82
N GLU A 78 -10.53 -4.13 -2.91
CA GLU A 78 -10.97 -5.25 -2.09
C GLU A 78 -10.65 -5.04 -0.60
N ILE A 79 -9.45 -4.54 -0.30
CA ILE A 79 -9.07 -4.18 1.08
C ILE A 79 -10.05 -3.16 1.64
N LYS A 80 -10.31 -2.09 0.92
CA LYS A 80 -11.22 -1.03 1.35
C LYS A 80 -12.62 -1.59 1.61
N LYS A 81 -13.16 -2.38 0.69
CA LYS A 81 -14.48 -3.00 0.82
C LYS A 81 -14.54 -3.93 2.04
N ASN A 82 -13.58 -4.83 2.17
CA ASN A 82 -13.57 -5.81 3.25
C ASN A 82 -13.34 -5.17 4.62
N MET A 83 -12.55 -4.10 4.69
CA MET A 83 -12.39 -3.33 5.92
C MET A 83 -13.69 -2.65 6.33
N GLN A 84 -14.43 -2.09 5.39
CA GLN A 84 -15.74 -1.48 5.67
C GLN A 84 -16.75 -2.52 6.15
N GLU A 85 -16.80 -3.68 5.50
CA GLU A 85 -17.71 -4.77 5.90
C GLU A 85 -17.37 -5.35 7.27
N ALA A 86 -16.09 -5.41 7.63
CA ALA A 86 -15.66 -5.92 8.93
C ALA A 86 -16.00 -4.99 10.09
N ASP A 87 -16.20 -3.71 9.82
CA ASP A 87 -16.60 -2.69 10.79
C ASP A 87 -15.75 -2.72 12.08
N LEU A 88 -14.44 -2.62 11.92
CA LEU A 88 -13.50 -2.73 13.04
C LEU A 88 -13.27 -1.42 13.81
N GLY A 89 -13.93 -0.34 13.40
CA GLY A 89 -13.76 0.97 14.02
C GLY A 89 -12.51 1.71 13.59
N ILE A 90 -11.86 1.25 12.54
CA ILE A 90 -10.67 1.86 11.96
C ILE A 90 -10.84 2.02 10.45
N GLU A 91 -10.11 2.98 9.89
CA GLU A 91 -10.06 3.22 8.46
C GLU A 91 -8.64 2.93 7.95
N ILE A 92 -8.47 2.88 6.64
CA ILE A 92 -7.20 2.56 6.01
C ILE A 92 -6.90 3.54 4.88
N GLY A 93 -5.64 3.94 4.80
CA GLY A 93 -5.10 4.68 3.66
C GLY A 93 -4.22 3.76 2.83
N ILE A 94 -4.29 3.87 1.51
CA ILE A 94 -3.54 3.02 0.58
C ILE A 94 -2.87 3.89 -0.48
N GLY A 95 -1.56 3.64 -0.67
CA GLY A 95 -0.79 4.26 -1.75
C GLY A 95 -0.25 3.19 -2.69
N ILE A 96 -0.31 3.45 -3.98
CA ILE A 96 0.14 2.51 -5.01
C ILE A 96 1.03 3.24 -6.00
N ASN A 97 2.21 2.68 -6.28
CA ASN A 97 3.11 3.22 -7.29
C ASN A 97 3.79 2.10 -8.06
N THR A 98 4.12 2.36 -9.31
CA THR A 98 4.80 1.42 -10.21
C THR A 98 6.11 2.04 -10.66
N GLY A 99 7.16 1.24 -10.69
CA GLY A 99 8.46 1.66 -11.20
C GLY A 99 9.53 0.63 -10.96
N GLU A 100 10.74 0.95 -11.41
CA GLU A 100 11.89 0.09 -11.24
C GLU A 100 12.41 0.13 -9.80
N ALA A 101 12.80 -1.03 -9.30
CA ALA A 101 13.43 -1.17 -8.00
C ALA A 101 14.42 -2.32 -8.02
N VAL A 102 15.37 -2.28 -7.11
CA VAL A 102 16.26 -3.41 -6.84
C VAL A 102 15.51 -4.37 -5.92
N ILE A 103 15.28 -5.58 -6.41
CA ILE A 103 14.52 -6.62 -5.70
C ILE A 103 15.49 -7.76 -5.37
N GLY A 104 15.43 -8.23 -4.16
CA GLY A 104 16.24 -9.38 -3.74
C GLY A 104 16.43 -9.47 -2.25
N ASN A 105 17.34 -10.38 -1.85
CA ASN A 105 17.73 -10.54 -0.46
C ASN A 105 18.63 -9.39 -0.04
N MET A 106 18.25 -8.67 0.98
CA MET A 106 18.99 -7.55 1.52
C MET A 106 19.16 -7.70 3.02
N GLY A 107 20.33 -7.31 3.51
CA GLY A 107 20.63 -7.37 4.92
C GLY A 107 22.09 -7.68 5.20
N SER A 108 22.34 -8.12 6.44
CA SER A 108 23.70 -8.52 6.91
C SER A 108 23.94 -10.00 6.62
N ASP A 109 25.18 -10.46 6.86
CA ASP A 109 25.57 -11.86 6.69
C ASP A 109 24.73 -12.84 7.53
N THR A 110 24.11 -12.35 8.60
CA THR A 110 23.34 -13.17 9.54
C THR A 110 21.83 -13.00 9.42
N ARG A 111 21.38 -12.01 8.66
CA ARG A 111 19.95 -11.75 8.51
C ARG A 111 19.65 -11.06 7.18
N PHE A 112 18.81 -11.71 6.36
CA PHE A 112 18.35 -11.15 5.08
C PHE A 112 16.84 -11.08 5.05
N ASP A 113 16.34 -10.07 4.34
CA ASP A 113 14.94 -9.99 3.95
C ASP A 113 14.86 -9.84 2.44
N TYR A 114 13.95 -10.59 1.82
CA TYR A 114 13.63 -10.39 0.42
C TYR A 114 12.74 -9.15 0.32
N THR A 115 13.23 -8.10 -0.30
CA THR A 115 12.55 -6.81 -0.34
C THR A 115 12.92 -6.01 -1.58
N ALA A 116 12.41 -4.80 -1.66
CA ALA A 116 12.65 -3.87 -2.75
C ALA A 116 13.20 -2.53 -2.22
N ILE A 117 14.14 -1.96 -2.97
CA ILE A 117 14.73 -0.64 -2.67
C ILE A 117 14.70 0.20 -3.93
N GLY A 118 14.28 1.45 -3.83
CA GLY A 118 14.32 2.41 -4.93
C GLY A 118 13.36 3.57 -4.74
N ASP A 119 13.49 4.59 -5.58
CA ASP A 119 12.62 5.77 -5.55
C ASP A 119 11.15 5.40 -5.76
N ALA A 120 10.86 4.41 -6.58
CA ALA A 120 9.50 3.96 -6.84
C ALA A 120 8.83 3.42 -5.57
N VAL A 121 9.60 2.74 -4.71
CA VAL A 121 9.13 2.23 -3.42
C VAL A 121 8.86 3.40 -2.47
N ASN A 122 9.81 4.33 -2.37
CA ASN A 122 9.69 5.50 -1.51
C ASN A 122 8.49 6.36 -1.91
N LEU A 123 8.24 6.50 -3.21
CA LEU A 123 7.09 7.25 -3.71
C LEU A 123 5.76 6.55 -3.33
N ALA A 124 5.69 5.23 -3.43
CA ALA A 124 4.49 4.51 -3.01
C ALA A 124 4.15 4.77 -1.53
N ALA A 125 5.16 4.75 -0.67
CA ALA A 125 4.99 5.07 0.75
C ALA A 125 4.53 6.53 0.94
N ARG A 126 5.08 7.46 0.17
CA ARG A 126 4.70 8.88 0.21
C ARG A 126 3.25 9.08 -0.27
N LEU A 127 2.83 8.35 -1.30
CA LEU A 127 1.45 8.42 -1.80
C LEU A 127 0.47 7.94 -0.72
N GLU A 128 0.81 6.90 0.02
CA GLU A 128 -0.02 6.45 1.13
C GLU A 128 -0.15 7.54 2.20
N SER A 129 0.97 8.14 2.63
CA SER A 129 0.90 9.22 3.64
C SER A 129 0.17 10.47 3.13
N SER A 130 0.09 10.68 1.83
CA SER A 130 -0.64 11.80 1.25
C SER A 130 -2.17 11.62 1.26
N THR A 131 -2.67 10.42 1.53
CA THR A 131 -4.11 10.13 1.51
C THR A 131 -4.92 11.06 2.41
N LYS A 132 -4.40 11.36 3.59
CA LYS A 132 -5.06 12.30 4.53
C LYS A 132 -5.09 13.73 3.97
N GLU A 133 -3.98 14.15 3.38
CA GLU A 133 -3.78 15.49 2.82
C GLU A 133 -4.75 15.76 1.66
N VAL A 134 -4.94 14.77 0.79
CA VAL A 134 -5.81 14.91 -0.38
C VAL A 134 -7.26 14.47 -0.11
N GLY A 135 -7.55 13.90 1.04
CA GLY A 135 -8.91 13.49 1.40
C GLY A 135 -9.41 12.25 0.67
N GLU A 136 -8.51 11.36 0.25
CA GLU A 136 -8.84 10.12 -0.43
C GLU A 136 -8.28 8.92 0.33
N ASP A 137 -8.96 7.78 0.25
CA ASP A 137 -8.48 6.55 0.89
C ASP A 137 -7.43 5.82 0.05
N ILE A 138 -7.49 6.01 -1.27
CA ILE A 138 -6.55 5.37 -2.21
C ILE A 138 -5.93 6.45 -3.08
N VAL A 139 -4.59 6.53 -3.09
CA VAL A 139 -3.83 7.44 -3.96
C VAL A 139 -2.91 6.61 -4.85
N ILE A 140 -3.02 6.83 -6.14
CA ILE A 140 -2.37 6.04 -7.18
C ILE A 140 -1.40 6.94 -7.96
N GLY A 141 -0.16 6.47 -8.14
CA GLY A 141 0.83 7.16 -8.94
C GLY A 141 0.54 7.07 -10.45
N HIS A 142 1.14 7.98 -11.21
CA HIS A 142 0.93 8.09 -12.64
C HIS A 142 1.24 6.79 -13.40
N ALA A 143 2.39 6.18 -13.14
CA ALA A 143 2.80 4.96 -13.83
C ALA A 143 1.82 3.80 -13.60
N THR A 144 1.23 3.71 -12.42
CA THR A 144 0.20 2.69 -12.13
C THR A 144 -1.07 3.00 -12.90
N ALA A 145 -1.54 4.24 -12.82
CA ALA A 145 -2.82 4.64 -13.43
C ALA A 145 -2.81 4.44 -14.95
N VAL A 146 -1.76 4.89 -15.63
CA VAL A 146 -1.71 4.84 -17.11
C VAL A 146 -1.47 3.43 -17.66
N ASN A 147 -0.89 2.54 -16.87
CA ASN A 147 -0.62 1.16 -17.27
C ASN A 147 -1.70 0.17 -16.82
N SER A 148 -2.66 0.62 -16.01
CA SER A 148 -3.76 -0.24 -15.57
C SER A 148 -4.93 -0.18 -16.56
N THR A 149 -5.77 -1.22 -16.51
CA THR A 149 -7.03 -1.27 -17.28
C THR A 149 -8.21 -0.73 -16.48
N MET A 150 -7.98 -0.36 -15.21
CA MET A 150 -9.03 0.20 -14.35
C MET A 150 -9.24 1.68 -14.64
N PRO A 151 -10.50 2.16 -14.64
CA PRO A 151 -10.75 3.59 -14.74
C PRO A 151 -10.27 4.29 -13.47
N THR A 152 -9.48 5.36 -13.63
CA THR A 152 -8.94 6.14 -12.53
C THR A 152 -9.39 7.60 -12.65
N LYS A 153 -9.43 8.28 -11.51
CA LYS A 153 -9.83 9.67 -11.42
C LYS A 153 -8.61 10.55 -11.13
N PHE A 154 -8.38 11.53 -11.97
CA PHE A 154 -7.30 12.51 -11.82
C PHE A 154 -7.53 13.37 -10.57
N LEU A 155 -6.46 13.59 -9.80
CA LEU A 155 -6.45 14.46 -8.63
C LEU A 155 -5.51 15.63 -8.84
N ASP A 156 -5.65 16.68 -8.03
CA ASP A 156 -4.68 17.79 -8.01
C ASP A 156 -3.31 17.22 -7.60
N PRO A 157 -2.23 17.66 -8.26
CA PRO A 157 -0.90 17.13 -7.97
C PRO A 157 -0.43 17.50 -6.55
N ILE A 158 0.46 16.68 -6.03
CA ILE A 158 1.12 16.92 -4.75
C ILE A 158 2.60 17.22 -4.96
N TYR A 159 3.20 17.86 -3.97
CA TYR A 159 4.64 18.13 -3.95
C TYR A 159 5.31 17.24 -2.91
N VAL A 160 6.42 16.60 -3.29
CA VAL A 160 7.20 15.78 -2.37
C VAL A 160 8.26 16.65 -1.73
N LYS A 161 8.32 16.59 -0.40
CA LYS A 161 9.31 17.32 0.41
C LYS A 161 10.73 17.01 -0.08
N GLY A 162 11.49 18.03 -0.45
CA GLY A 162 12.86 17.90 -0.95
C GLY A 162 12.97 17.64 -2.46
N LYS A 163 11.86 17.45 -3.16
CA LYS A 163 11.81 17.42 -4.63
C LYS A 163 10.91 18.57 -5.08
N GLU A 164 11.44 19.48 -5.86
CA GLU A 164 10.68 20.62 -6.42
C GLU A 164 9.71 20.18 -7.53
N LYS A 165 9.47 18.88 -7.68
CA LYS A 165 8.64 18.33 -8.74
C LYS A 165 7.22 18.06 -8.25
N GLU A 166 6.28 18.48 -9.06
CA GLU A 166 4.89 18.07 -9.01
C GLU A 166 4.77 16.55 -9.23
N ILE A 167 4.02 15.89 -8.37
CA ILE A 167 3.69 14.47 -8.53
C ILE A 167 2.25 14.36 -8.98
N ILE A 168 2.06 13.78 -10.16
CA ILE A 168 0.72 13.55 -10.72
C ILE A 168 0.12 12.33 -10.05
N ILE A 169 -1.08 12.48 -9.48
CA ILE A 169 -1.75 11.45 -8.72
C ILE A 169 -3.19 11.24 -9.18
N TYR A 170 -3.70 10.06 -8.84
CA TYR A 170 -5.05 9.62 -9.18
C TYR A 170 -5.68 8.93 -7.98
N THR A 171 -7.01 8.79 -8.03
CA THR A 171 -7.75 7.88 -7.16
C THR A 171 -8.69 7.02 -8.01
N ILE A 172 -9.50 6.21 -7.37
CA ILE A 172 -10.44 5.33 -8.04
C ILE A 172 -11.80 5.30 -7.35
#